data_faf3057bdc5e057e034254f96762598e
#
_entry.id   faf3057bdc5e057e034254f96762598e
#
_cell.length_a   1.000
_cell.length_b   1.000
_cell.length_c   1.000
_cell.angle_alpha   90.00
_cell.angle_beta   90.00
_cell.angle_gamma   90.00
#
_symmetry.space_group_name_H-M   'P 1'
#
loop_
_entity.id
_entity.type
_entity.pdbx_description
1 polymer ?
#
loop_
_entity_poly.entity_id
_entity_poly.type
_entity_poly.pdbx_seq_one_letter_code
_entity_poly.pdbx_strand_id
1 'polypeptide(L)'
;LISGDVEFIERVPPSDLPNVEGREGLTVFKSVSNRLLYVTLHMTDDPIKPYVTDLNDNPIASPFKDIRVREAVSLAINRQAIADRLMDGLAAPAGQFSPMGYIGYSKKLKADAYDPDRAKELMVEAGYADGFKLTMHGPAGRYTNDTRILEAIAQMLSRIGIDTSVETMPASVFFKRFASGGVDKKPEFTAAMSGYANGSGEPSHPLRIFIHTKQKERGYGPGNRNGYSNLEVDTLIEDGRALM
;
A
#
# COMPACT_ATOMS: atom_id res chain seq x y z
N LEU A 1 -22.58 10.85 -19.17
CA LEU A 1 -21.86 11.09 -20.43
C LEU A 1 -22.62 10.47 -21.61
N ILE A 2 -22.90 9.17 -21.58
CA ILE A 2 -23.60 8.45 -22.66
C ILE A 2 -25.03 8.98 -22.86
N SER A 3 -25.70 9.39 -21.80
CA SER A 3 -27.04 10.02 -21.84
C SER A 3 -27.04 11.48 -22.32
N GLY A 4 -25.84 12.11 -22.39
CA GLY A 4 -25.72 13.52 -22.73
C GLY A 4 -25.92 14.50 -21.56
N ASP A 5 -26.13 14.01 -20.33
CA ASP A 5 -26.37 14.86 -19.18
C ASP A 5 -25.12 15.58 -18.69
N VAL A 6 -23.94 15.05 -19.06
CA VAL A 6 -22.62 15.63 -18.73
C VAL A 6 -21.68 15.49 -19.91
N GLU A 7 -20.77 16.44 -20.10
CA GLU A 7 -19.80 16.50 -21.20
C GLU A 7 -18.45 15.89 -20.84
N PHE A 8 -18.16 15.73 -19.55
CA PHE A 8 -16.87 15.21 -19.06
C PHE A 8 -17.06 14.38 -17.80
N ILE A 9 -16.33 13.27 -17.71
CA ILE A 9 -16.21 12.44 -16.51
C ILE A 9 -14.76 12.08 -16.25
N GLU A 10 -14.39 11.99 -14.98
CA GLU A 10 -13.11 11.44 -14.52
C GLU A 10 -13.29 10.03 -13.96
N ARG A 11 -12.22 9.26 -13.97
CA ARG A 11 -12.15 7.97 -13.27
C ARG A 11 -13.18 6.96 -13.73
N VAL A 12 -13.30 6.80 -15.04
CA VAL A 12 -14.12 5.72 -15.60
C VAL A 12 -13.64 4.39 -14.99
N PRO A 13 -14.53 3.60 -14.36
CA PRO A 13 -14.14 2.28 -13.89
C PRO A 13 -13.58 1.44 -15.05
N PRO A 14 -12.53 0.63 -14.83
CA PRO A 14 -11.97 -0.22 -15.88
C PRO A 14 -13.02 -1.06 -16.60
N SER A 15 -13.96 -1.66 -15.85
CA SER A 15 -15.08 -2.44 -16.41
C SER A 15 -16.00 -1.68 -17.36
N ASP A 16 -16.04 -0.35 -17.26
CA ASP A 16 -16.93 0.49 -18.05
C ASP A 16 -16.24 1.11 -19.26
N LEU A 17 -14.92 1.03 -19.34
CA LEU A 17 -14.14 1.55 -20.48
C LEU A 17 -14.59 1.00 -21.83
N PRO A 18 -14.85 -0.31 -22.00
CA PRO A 18 -15.34 -0.84 -23.28
C PRO A 18 -16.67 -0.22 -23.74
N ASN A 19 -17.47 0.32 -22.81
CA ASN A 19 -18.75 0.96 -23.13
C ASN A 19 -18.60 2.40 -23.67
N VAL A 20 -17.43 3.00 -23.50
CA VAL A 20 -17.15 4.40 -23.94
C VAL A 20 -16.05 4.48 -25.00
N GLU A 21 -15.11 3.53 -25.03
CA GLU A 21 -14.06 3.45 -26.05
C GLU A 21 -14.65 3.12 -27.42
N GLY A 22 -14.23 3.87 -28.43
CA GLY A 22 -14.68 3.68 -29.81
C GLY A 22 -16.11 4.16 -30.08
N ARG A 23 -16.81 4.72 -29.09
CA ARG A 23 -18.15 5.26 -29.29
C ARG A 23 -18.08 6.61 -30.01
N GLU A 24 -18.92 6.78 -31.03
CA GLU A 24 -18.99 8.04 -31.77
C GLU A 24 -19.31 9.23 -30.87
N GLY A 25 -18.57 10.32 -31.02
CA GLY A 25 -18.72 11.53 -30.20
C GLY A 25 -18.03 11.47 -28.82
N LEU A 26 -17.41 10.33 -28.44
CA LEU A 26 -16.66 10.21 -27.19
C LEU A 26 -15.16 10.02 -27.42
N THR A 27 -14.35 10.67 -26.61
CA THR A 27 -12.90 10.52 -26.60
C THR A 27 -12.41 10.12 -25.23
N VAL A 28 -11.62 9.03 -25.16
CA VAL A 28 -11.01 8.54 -23.91
C VAL A 28 -9.54 8.95 -23.88
N PHE A 29 -9.15 9.69 -22.84
CA PHE A 29 -7.76 10.04 -22.58
C PHE A 29 -7.21 9.15 -21.48
N LYS A 30 -6.08 8.48 -21.74
CA LYS A 30 -5.38 7.62 -20.78
C LYS A 30 -3.99 8.18 -20.54
N SER A 31 -3.57 8.23 -19.27
CA SER A 31 -2.20 8.60 -18.90
C SER A 31 -1.76 7.83 -17.67
N VAL A 32 -0.44 7.65 -17.51
CA VAL A 32 0.14 7.07 -16.31
C VAL A 32 -0.05 8.05 -15.15
N SER A 33 -0.73 7.59 -14.10
CA SER A 33 -0.94 8.37 -12.88
C SER A 33 0.32 8.34 -12.01
N ASN A 34 0.56 9.42 -11.26
CA ASN A 34 1.55 9.46 -10.19
C ASN A 34 1.03 8.83 -8.88
N ARG A 35 -0.16 8.23 -8.91
CA ARG A 35 -0.75 7.59 -7.72
C ARG A 35 -0.21 6.19 -7.55
N LEU A 36 0.40 5.96 -6.38
CA LEU A 36 0.84 4.65 -5.90
C LEU A 36 -0.15 4.15 -4.85
N LEU A 37 -0.66 2.93 -4.99
CA LEU A 37 -1.31 2.18 -3.91
C LEU A 37 -0.26 1.31 -3.22
N TYR A 38 -0.27 1.30 -1.90
CA TYR A 38 0.69 0.56 -1.09
C TYR A 38 0.05 0.00 0.17
N VAL A 39 0.65 -1.04 0.72
CA VAL A 39 0.31 -1.60 2.02
C VAL A 39 1.32 -1.10 3.04
N THR A 40 0.84 -0.63 4.18
CA THR A 40 1.66 -0.36 5.36
C THR A 40 1.58 -1.53 6.33
N LEU A 41 2.72 -1.90 6.92
CA LEU A 41 2.85 -2.94 7.92
C LEU A 41 3.43 -2.31 9.19
N HIS A 42 2.76 -2.46 10.32
CA HIS A 42 3.17 -1.82 11.58
C HIS A 42 4.31 -2.58 12.24
N MET A 43 5.40 -1.88 12.52
CA MET A 43 6.69 -2.45 12.96
C MET A 43 7.05 -2.09 14.42
N THR A 44 6.10 -1.67 15.24
CA THR A 44 6.36 -1.38 16.67
C THR A 44 5.58 -2.31 17.59
N ASP A 45 5.96 -2.35 18.87
CA ASP A 45 5.28 -3.13 19.91
C ASP A 45 4.08 -2.42 20.54
N ASP A 46 3.74 -1.22 20.07
CA ASP A 46 2.57 -0.52 20.59
C ASP A 46 1.34 -1.42 20.43
N PRO A 47 0.64 -1.76 21.51
CA PRO A 47 -0.55 -2.58 21.46
C PRO A 47 -1.63 -1.79 20.75
N ILE A 48 -1.68 -1.95 19.45
CA ILE A 48 -2.87 -1.64 18.69
C ILE A 48 -3.89 -2.72 19.06
N LYS A 49 -5.20 -2.43 18.91
CA LYS A 49 -6.26 -3.44 19.03
C LYS A 49 -5.78 -4.76 18.40
N PRO A 50 -6.25 -5.92 18.87
CA PRO A 50 -5.74 -7.23 18.45
C PRO A 50 -6.11 -7.53 16.99
N TYR A 51 -5.49 -6.79 16.07
CA TYR A 51 -5.61 -7.03 14.63
C TYR A 51 -4.60 -8.06 14.12
N VAL A 52 -3.73 -8.55 15.02
CA VAL A 52 -2.86 -9.71 14.82
C VAL A 52 -2.99 -10.62 16.03
N THR A 53 -3.31 -11.87 15.77
CA THR A 53 -3.45 -12.91 16.79
C THR A 53 -2.76 -14.20 16.33
N ASP A 54 -2.49 -15.10 17.28
CA ASP A 54 -2.22 -16.48 16.92
C ASP A 54 -3.48 -17.15 16.34
N LEU A 55 -3.39 -18.41 15.95
CA LEU A 55 -4.53 -19.15 15.38
C LEU A 55 -5.64 -19.42 16.41
N ASN A 56 -5.38 -19.24 17.70
CA ASN A 56 -6.32 -19.40 18.81
C ASN A 56 -6.92 -18.06 19.30
N ASP A 57 -6.76 -16.99 18.50
CA ASP A 57 -7.24 -15.64 18.78
C ASP A 57 -6.56 -14.92 19.97
N ASN A 58 -5.39 -15.39 20.41
CA ASN A 58 -4.61 -14.67 21.41
C ASN A 58 -3.80 -13.55 20.72
N PRO A 59 -3.83 -12.32 21.25
CA PRO A 59 -3.00 -11.22 20.72
C PRO A 59 -1.52 -11.56 20.75
N ILE A 60 -0.81 -11.27 19.66
CA ILE A 60 0.65 -11.44 19.58
C ILE A 60 1.33 -10.11 19.24
N ALA A 61 2.63 -10.02 19.54
CA ALA A 61 3.46 -8.90 19.08
C ALA A 61 3.45 -8.82 17.55
N SER A 62 3.67 -7.61 17.00
CA SER A 62 3.64 -7.44 15.55
C SER A 62 4.69 -8.31 14.84
N PRO A 63 4.29 -9.30 14.01
CA PRO A 63 5.21 -10.11 13.22
C PRO A 63 6.01 -9.27 12.22
N PHE A 64 5.50 -8.10 11.86
CA PHE A 64 6.12 -7.21 10.87
C PHE A 64 7.35 -6.46 11.39
N LYS A 65 7.75 -6.64 12.64
CA LYS A 65 9.07 -6.24 13.15
C LYS A 65 10.19 -7.04 12.47
N ASP A 66 9.93 -8.30 12.15
CA ASP A 66 10.87 -9.14 11.43
C ASP A 66 10.85 -8.79 9.94
N ILE A 67 12.03 -8.49 9.39
CA ILE A 67 12.18 -8.15 7.97
C ILE A 67 11.77 -9.32 7.07
N ARG A 68 12.00 -10.56 7.51
CA ARG A 68 11.66 -11.77 6.74
C ARG A 68 10.15 -11.88 6.53
N VAL A 69 9.35 -11.53 7.54
CA VAL A 69 7.88 -11.51 7.41
C VAL A 69 7.42 -10.41 6.45
N ARG A 70 8.06 -9.22 6.48
CA ARG A 70 7.73 -8.14 5.52
C ARG A 70 8.11 -8.53 4.10
N GLU A 71 9.24 -9.19 3.91
CA GLU A 71 9.68 -9.72 2.61
C GLU A 71 8.71 -10.81 2.13
N ALA A 72 8.31 -11.75 3.00
CA ALA A 72 7.31 -12.76 2.69
C ALA A 72 6.00 -12.15 2.19
N VAL A 73 5.48 -11.13 2.89
CA VAL A 73 4.29 -10.38 2.45
C VAL A 73 4.50 -9.77 1.06
N SER A 74 5.68 -9.19 0.80
CA SER A 74 5.95 -8.58 -0.50
C SER A 74 6.01 -9.62 -1.62
N LEU A 75 6.71 -10.73 -1.41
CA LEU A 75 6.84 -11.82 -2.40
C LEU A 75 5.51 -12.55 -2.64
N ALA A 76 4.63 -12.60 -1.65
CA ALA A 76 3.32 -13.24 -1.78
C ALA A 76 2.33 -12.46 -2.67
N ILE A 77 2.53 -11.16 -2.86
CA ILE A 77 1.59 -10.31 -3.60
C ILE A 77 1.92 -10.32 -5.10
N ASN A 78 1.06 -10.96 -5.89
CA ASN A 78 1.15 -10.94 -7.35
C ASN A 78 0.62 -9.62 -7.92
N ARG A 79 1.48 -8.59 -7.93
CA ARG A 79 1.14 -7.23 -8.40
C ARG A 79 0.74 -7.20 -9.86
N GLN A 80 1.36 -8.06 -10.70
CA GLN A 80 1.02 -8.15 -12.12
C GLN A 80 -0.40 -8.71 -12.30
N ALA A 81 -0.76 -9.77 -11.56
CA ALA A 81 -2.12 -10.31 -11.63
C ALA A 81 -3.18 -9.30 -11.16
N ILE A 82 -2.87 -8.47 -10.16
CA ILE A 82 -3.74 -7.37 -9.73
C ILE A 82 -3.90 -6.35 -10.87
N ALA A 83 -2.79 -5.94 -11.49
CA ALA A 83 -2.81 -4.99 -12.61
C ALA A 83 -3.63 -5.52 -13.80
N ASP A 84 -3.42 -6.77 -14.18
CA ASP A 84 -4.04 -7.36 -15.37
C ASP A 84 -5.53 -7.70 -15.15
N ARG A 85 -5.88 -8.27 -13.98
CA ARG A 85 -7.21 -8.86 -13.76
C ARG A 85 -8.18 -7.97 -13.00
N LEU A 86 -7.67 -7.11 -12.10
CA LEU A 86 -8.53 -6.22 -11.33
C LEU A 86 -8.53 -4.79 -11.86
N MET A 87 -7.47 -4.43 -12.61
CA MET A 87 -7.33 -3.10 -13.19
C MET A 87 -7.37 -3.12 -14.72
N ASP A 88 -7.70 -4.27 -15.33
CA ASP A 88 -7.82 -4.45 -16.79
C ASP A 88 -6.61 -3.88 -17.56
N GLY A 89 -5.40 -4.08 -17.03
CA GLY A 89 -4.15 -3.56 -17.61
C GLY A 89 -3.93 -2.05 -17.45
N LEU A 90 -4.78 -1.34 -16.72
CA LEU A 90 -4.68 0.11 -16.50
C LEU A 90 -3.82 0.51 -15.30
N ALA A 91 -3.11 -0.44 -14.73
CA ALA A 91 -2.15 -0.22 -13.66
C ALA A 91 -0.83 -0.91 -14.00
N ALA A 92 0.23 -0.54 -13.30
CA ALA A 92 1.53 -1.19 -13.39
C ALA A 92 2.08 -1.51 -12.00
N PRO A 93 2.77 -2.65 -11.82
CA PRO A 93 3.51 -2.93 -10.60
C PRO A 93 4.54 -1.84 -10.33
N ALA A 94 4.62 -1.37 -9.08
CA ALA A 94 5.54 -0.32 -8.67
C ALA A 94 6.49 -0.81 -7.58
N GLY A 95 7.78 -0.52 -7.72
CA GLY A 95 8.83 -0.79 -6.72
C GLY A 95 9.39 0.49 -6.09
N GLN A 96 8.81 1.65 -6.41
CA GLN A 96 9.30 2.94 -5.94
C GLN A 96 8.18 4.00 -5.95
N PHE A 97 8.40 5.10 -5.24
CA PHE A 97 7.41 6.19 -5.17
C PHE A 97 7.34 7.06 -6.43
N SER A 98 8.44 7.13 -7.20
CA SER A 98 8.47 7.91 -8.45
C SER A 98 8.08 7.03 -9.62
N PRO A 99 6.98 7.31 -10.34
CA PRO A 99 6.62 6.55 -11.54
C PRO A 99 7.54 6.90 -12.71
N MET A 100 7.52 6.06 -13.72
CA MET A 100 8.30 6.27 -14.93
C MET A 100 7.99 7.63 -15.58
N GLY A 101 9.03 8.37 -15.95
CA GLY A 101 8.93 9.72 -16.51
C GLY A 101 8.99 10.84 -15.48
N TYR A 102 9.01 10.52 -14.19
CA TYR A 102 9.15 11.52 -13.12
C TYR A 102 10.59 11.61 -12.61
N ILE A 103 10.94 12.76 -12.04
CA ILE A 103 12.25 12.98 -11.42
C ILE A 103 12.50 11.93 -10.35
N GLY A 104 13.72 11.39 -10.28
CA GLY A 104 14.11 10.37 -9.31
C GLY A 104 13.62 8.96 -9.62
N TYR A 105 12.97 8.73 -10.78
CA TYR A 105 12.70 7.37 -11.22
C TYR A 105 13.98 6.61 -11.54
N SER A 106 14.15 5.45 -10.94
CA SER A 106 15.27 4.55 -11.18
C SER A 106 14.84 3.29 -11.93
N LYS A 107 15.42 3.02 -13.08
CA LYS A 107 15.21 1.77 -13.82
C LYS A 107 15.68 0.51 -13.06
N LYS A 108 16.53 0.70 -12.03
CA LYS A 108 17.06 -0.39 -11.21
C LYS A 108 16.06 -0.84 -10.13
N LEU A 109 15.18 0.06 -9.66
CA LEU A 109 14.19 -0.23 -8.63
C LEU A 109 12.92 -0.78 -9.28
N LYS A 110 12.73 -2.08 -9.19
CA LYS A 110 11.56 -2.78 -9.69
C LYS A 110 10.72 -3.28 -8.52
N ALA A 111 9.45 -3.56 -8.78
CA ALA A 111 8.62 -4.30 -7.82
C ALA A 111 9.24 -5.69 -7.58
N ASP A 112 9.08 -6.19 -6.36
CA ASP A 112 9.49 -7.54 -6.01
C ASP A 112 8.78 -8.56 -6.92
N ALA A 113 9.50 -9.60 -7.28
CA ALA A 113 8.95 -10.72 -8.02
C ALA A 113 7.89 -11.45 -7.17
N TYR A 114 6.88 -12.00 -7.81
CA TYR A 114 5.94 -12.89 -7.14
C TYR A 114 6.59 -14.26 -6.94
N ASP A 115 6.84 -14.62 -5.68
CA ASP A 115 7.44 -15.89 -5.28
C ASP A 115 6.81 -16.38 -3.97
N PRO A 116 5.63 -17.03 -4.05
CA PRO A 116 4.92 -17.48 -2.86
C PRO A 116 5.62 -18.67 -2.16
N ASP A 117 6.48 -19.41 -2.85
CA ASP A 117 7.21 -20.51 -2.24
C ASP A 117 8.35 -19.97 -1.36
N ARG A 118 9.13 -19.02 -1.86
CA ARG A 118 10.11 -18.32 -1.04
C ARG A 118 9.44 -17.55 0.11
N ALA A 119 8.27 -16.98 -0.11
CA ALA A 119 7.50 -16.32 0.95
C ALA A 119 7.17 -17.29 2.10
N LYS A 120 6.74 -18.52 1.81
CA LYS A 120 6.48 -19.56 2.82
C LYS A 120 7.76 -19.94 3.59
N GLU A 121 8.87 -20.12 2.88
CA GLU A 121 10.17 -20.40 3.53
C GLU A 121 10.54 -19.30 4.53
N LEU A 122 10.40 -18.04 4.14
CA LEU A 122 10.66 -16.89 5.02
C LEU A 122 9.75 -16.88 6.26
N MET A 123 8.47 -17.27 6.11
CA MET A 123 7.56 -17.42 7.25
C MET A 123 8.06 -18.48 8.23
N VAL A 124 8.52 -19.62 7.74
CA VAL A 124 9.11 -20.69 8.55
C VAL A 124 10.40 -20.21 9.23
N GLU A 125 11.31 -19.59 8.49
CA GLU A 125 12.56 -19.02 8.99
C GLU A 125 12.34 -17.96 10.10
N ALA A 126 11.24 -17.20 9.99
CA ALA A 126 10.85 -16.19 10.97
C ALA A 126 10.14 -16.77 12.21
N GLY A 127 9.88 -18.09 12.25
CA GLY A 127 9.20 -18.73 13.36
C GLY A 127 7.67 -18.76 13.26
N TYR A 128 7.11 -18.49 12.10
CA TYR A 128 5.67 -18.48 11.83
C TYR A 128 5.25 -19.62 10.89
N ALA A 129 5.80 -20.83 11.12
CA ALA A 129 5.47 -22.01 10.32
C ALA A 129 3.98 -22.35 10.33
N ASP A 130 3.33 -22.17 11.49
CA ASP A 130 1.88 -22.40 11.67
C ASP A 130 1.05 -21.21 11.19
N GLY A 131 1.69 -20.07 10.90
CA GLY A 131 1.02 -18.85 10.50
C GLY A 131 0.46 -18.02 11.65
N PHE A 132 -0.37 -17.03 11.31
CA PHE A 132 -1.08 -16.17 12.26
C PHE A 132 -2.31 -15.53 11.58
N LYS A 133 -3.22 -14.95 12.38
CA LYS A 133 -4.37 -14.20 11.87
C LYS A 133 -4.05 -12.71 11.78
N LEU A 134 -4.54 -12.07 10.73
CA LEU A 134 -4.35 -10.65 10.46
C LEU A 134 -5.66 -10.01 9.98
N THR A 135 -6.00 -8.84 10.51
CA THR A 135 -7.01 -7.98 9.89
C THR A 135 -6.33 -6.86 9.11
N MET A 136 -6.58 -6.81 7.80
CA MET A 136 -6.14 -5.71 6.92
C MET A 136 -7.25 -4.68 6.76
N HIS A 137 -6.88 -3.40 6.82
CA HIS A 137 -7.81 -2.30 6.71
C HIS A 137 -7.62 -1.49 5.42
N GLY A 138 -8.70 -0.91 4.93
CA GLY A 138 -8.63 -0.02 3.76
C GLY A 138 -9.85 0.87 3.60
N PRO A 139 -9.74 1.91 2.76
CA PRO A 139 -10.90 2.70 2.39
C PRO A 139 -11.77 1.92 1.41
N ALA A 140 -13.07 2.20 1.41
CA ALA A 140 -14.03 1.78 0.40
C ALA A 140 -14.42 2.98 -0.48
N GLY A 141 -14.33 2.82 -1.79
CA GLY A 141 -14.74 3.83 -2.77
C GLY A 141 -13.80 5.04 -2.89
N ARG A 142 -12.56 4.94 -2.41
CA ARG A 142 -11.54 6.00 -2.53
C ARG A 142 -10.68 5.83 -3.77
N TYR A 143 -10.31 4.61 -4.07
CA TYR A 143 -9.48 4.22 -5.21
C TYR A 143 -10.22 3.24 -6.09
N THR A 144 -9.87 3.20 -7.36
CA THR A 144 -10.45 2.22 -8.29
C THR A 144 -10.21 0.81 -7.77
N ASN A 145 -11.30 0.06 -7.61
CA ASN A 145 -11.30 -1.34 -7.15
C ASN A 145 -10.62 -1.59 -5.78
N ASP A 146 -10.53 -0.59 -4.90
CA ASP A 146 -9.78 -0.66 -3.63
C ASP A 146 -10.17 -1.86 -2.76
N THR A 147 -11.45 -2.10 -2.54
CA THR A 147 -11.92 -3.26 -1.77
C THR A 147 -11.52 -4.57 -2.43
N ARG A 148 -11.70 -4.71 -3.75
CA ARG A 148 -11.35 -5.93 -4.49
C ARG A 148 -9.84 -6.20 -4.49
N ILE A 149 -9.03 -5.14 -4.57
CA ILE A 149 -7.56 -5.24 -4.48
C ILE A 149 -7.17 -5.75 -3.09
N LEU A 150 -7.77 -5.20 -2.04
CA LEU A 150 -7.47 -5.60 -0.66
C LEU A 150 -7.87 -7.06 -0.38
N GLU A 151 -9.04 -7.48 -0.86
CA GLU A 151 -9.50 -8.87 -0.79
C GLU A 151 -8.58 -9.83 -1.55
N ALA A 152 -8.10 -9.44 -2.74
CA ALA A 152 -7.14 -10.24 -3.48
C ALA A 152 -5.80 -10.38 -2.75
N ILE A 153 -5.30 -9.31 -2.15
CA ILE A 153 -4.10 -9.35 -1.30
C ILE A 153 -4.32 -10.30 -0.13
N ALA A 154 -5.45 -10.20 0.58
CA ALA A 154 -5.77 -11.09 1.69
C ALA A 154 -5.75 -12.57 1.29
N GLN A 155 -6.36 -12.91 0.15
CA GLN A 155 -6.31 -14.27 -0.40
C GLN A 155 -4.88 -14.73 -0.74
N MET A 156 -4.03 -13.83 -1.22
CA MET A 156 -2.63 -14.17 -1.51
C MET A 156 -1.84 -14.41 -0.22
N LEU A 157 -2.06 -13.62 0.82
CA LEU A 157 -1.42 -13.77 2.13
C LEU A 157 -1.87 -15.05 2.83
N SER A 158 -3.14 -15.44 2.71
CA SER A 158 -3.64 -16.70 3.27
C SER A 158 -2.92 -17.93 2.69
N ARG A 159 -2.43 -17.86 1.45
CA ARG A 159 -1.66 -18.95 0.82
C ARG A 159 -0.28 -19.16 1.44
N ILE A 160 0.25 -18.18 2.15
CA ILE A 160 1.55 -18.27 2.85
C ILE A 160 1.39 -18.42 4.36
N GLY A 161 0.20 -18.74 4.86
CA GLY A 161 -0.07 -18.99 6.27
C GLY A 161 -0.55 -17.76 7.06
N ILE A 162 -0.74 -16.60 6.44
CA ILE A 162 -1.31 -15.44 7.10
C ILE A 162 -2.83 -15.43 6.85
N ASP A 163 -3.61 -15.96 7.81
CA ASP A 163 -5.07 -15.97 7.73
C ASP A 163 -5.60 -14.54 7.82
N THR A 164 -5.92 -13.97 6.66
CA THR A 164 -6.16 -12.55 6.51
C THR A 164 -7.63 -12.24 6.27
N SER A 165 -8.22 -11.49 7.20
CA SER A 165 -9.52 -10.86 7.04
C SER A 165 -9.38 -9.41 6.54
N VAL A 166 -10.44 -8.90 5.91
CA VAL A 166 -10.48 -7.53 5.37
C VAL A 166 -11.58 -6.73 6.01
N GLU A 167 -11.24 -5.54 6.52
CA GLU A 167 -12.19 -4.56 7.01
C GLU A 167 -12.05 -3.27 6.21
N THR A 168 -13.07 -2.92 5.42
CA THR A 168 -13.11 -1.66 4.69
C THR A 168 -14.14 -0.72 5.28
N MET A 169 -13.91 0.58 5.11
CA MET A 169 -14.78 1.62 5.64
C MET A 169 -14.79 2.84 4.72
N PRO A 170 -15.81 3.72 4.82
CA PRO A 170 -15.84 4.96 4.05
C PRO A 170 -14.53 5.75 4.21
N ALA A 171 -14.05 6.37 3.13
CA ALA A 171 -12.75 7.04 3.09
C ALA A 171 -12.55 8.06 4.23
N SER A 172 -13.59 8.83 4.58
CA SER A 172 -13.54 9.81 5.67
C SER A 172 -13.27 9.16 7.04
N VAL A 173 -13.88 8.00 7.28
CA VAL A 173 -13.68 7.22 8.52
C VAL A 173 -12.28 6.61 8.52
N PHE A 174 -11.91 5.97 7.41
CA PHE A 174 -10.58 5.35 7.25
C PHE A 174 -9.45 6.35 7.52
N PHE A 175 -9.45 7.47 6.82
CA PHE A 175 -8.36 8.44 6.97
C PHE A 175 -8.33 9.13 8.33
N LYS A 176 -9.47 9.31 8.98
CA LYS A 176 -9.50 9.81 10.36
C LYS A 176 -8.79 8.84 11.31
N ARG A 177 -9.07 7.54 11.22
CA ARG A 177 -8.44 6.49 12.04
C ARG A 177 -6.97 6.28 11.65
N PHE A 178 -6.69 6.20 10.37
CA PHE A 178 -5.35 5.97 9.82
C PHE A 178 -4.40 7.15 10.03
N ALA A 179 -4.87 8.40 9.85
CA ALA A 179 -4.03 9.60 9.95
C ALA A 179 -3.85 10.11 11.37
N SER A 180 -4.91 10.07 12.17
CA SER A 180 -4.90 10.59 13.54
C SER A 180 -4.40 9.59 14.58
N GLY A 181 -4.27 8.31 14.20
CA GLY A 181 -3.86 7.26 15.11
C GLY A 181 -4.94 6.89 16.14
N GLY A 182 -6.22 6.93 15.75
CA GLY A 182 -7.32 6.50 16.64
C GLY A 182 -7.53 7.39 17.86
N VAL A 183 -8.12 6.80 18.92
CA VAL A 183 -8.56 7.53 20.13
C VAL A 183 -7.38 8.17 20.87
N ASP A 184 -6.22 7.48 20.93
CA ASP A 184 -5.06 7.91 21.71
C ASP A 184 -3.94 8.51 20.86
N LYS A 185 -4.21 8.90 19.63
CA LYS A 185 -3.21 9.36 18.65
C LYS A 185 -2.12 8.33 18.35
N LYS A 186 -2.36 7.06 18.68
CA LYS A 186 -1.52 5.92 18.32
C LYS A 186 -1.95 5.36 16.97
N PRO A 187 -1.05 4.72 16.21
CA PRO A 187 -1.43 4.00 15.01
C PRO A 187 -2.51 2.97 15.34
N GLU A 188 -3.61 2.94 14.60
CA GLU A 188 -4.72 2.05 14.90
C GLU A 188 -4.64 0.73 14.13
N PHE A 189 -4.10 0.76 12.91
CA PHE A 189 -4.10 -0.40 12.02
C PHE A 189 -2.73 -1.08 11.97
N THR A 190 -2.71 -2.40 12.14
CA THR A 190 -1.51 -3.23 12.02
C THR A 190 -1.09 -3.39 10.56
N ALA A 191 -2.05 -3.56 9.66
CA ALA A 191 -1.85 -3.56 8.22
C ALA A 191 -2.95 -2.75 7.54
N ALA A 192 -2.57 -1.88 6.62
CA ALA A 192 -3.55 -1.06 5.92
C ALA A 192 -3.11 -0.75 4.48
N MET A 193 -4.07 -0.73 3.56
CA MET A 193 -3.86 -0.24 2.20
C MET A 193 -4.21 1.24 2.12
N SER A 194 -3.32 2.01 1.52
CA SER A 194 -3.54 3.43 1.26
C SER A 194 -2.94 3.82 -0.09
N GLY A 195 -3.17 5.05 -0.52
CA GLY A 195 -2.61 5.59 -1.75
C GLY A 195 -1.98 6.95 -1.53
N TYR A 196 -0.91 7.19 -2.26
CA TYR A 196 -0.20 8.46 -2.30
C TYR A 196 -0.03 8.93 -3.73
N ALA A 197 -0.27 10.20 -3.98
CA ALA A 197 0.07 10.86 -5.23
C ALA A 197 1.05 11.99 -4.93
N ASN A 198 2.21 11.94 -5.55
CA ASN A 198 3.25 12.96 -5.37
C ASN A 198 2.91 14.20 -6.20
N GLY A 199 2.28 15.19 -5.58
CA GLY A 199 1.86 16.42 -6.26
C GLY A 199 3.02 17.32 -6.70
N SER A 200 4.20 17.23 -6.08
CA SER A 200 5.38 17.98 -6.48
C SER A 200 6.17 17.33 -7.62
N GLY A 201 5.94 16.03 -7.86
CA GLY A 201 6.70 15.24 -8.83
C GLY A 201 8.15 14.94 -8.42
N GLU A 202 8.53 15.29 -7.20
CA GLU A 202 9.89 15.28 -6.68
C GLU A 202 10.04 14.13 -5.65
N PRO A 203 11.12 13.32 -5.71
CA PRO A 203 11.22 12.07 -4.93
C PRO A 203 11.48 12.26 -3.44
N SER A 204 12.08 13.38 -3.01
CA SER A 204 12.42 13.59 -1.60
C SER A 204 11.18 13.73 -0.72
N HIS A 205 10.07 14.24 -1.27
CA HIS A 205 8.84 14.45 -0.52
C HIS A 205 8.26 13.14 0.07
N PRO A 206 7.99 12.07 -0.71
CA PRO A 206 7.51 10.82 -0.13
C PRO A 206 8.53 10.13 0.78
N LEU A 207 9.82 10.20 0.49
CA LEU A 207 10.87 9.63 1.33
C LEU A 207 10.89 10.32 2.71
N ARG A 208 10.88 11.66 2.73
CA ARG A 208 10.82 12.44 3.95
C ARG A 208 9.56 12.17 4.78
N ILE A 209 8.42 11.98 4.12
CA ILE A 209 7.13 11.85 4.81
C ILE A 209 6.90 10.43 5.33
N PHE A 210 7.17 9.40 4.52
CA PHE A 210 6.73 8.03 4.82
C PHE A 210 7.86 7.11 5.29
N ILE A 211 9.11 7.39 4.89
CA ILE A 211 10.24 6.49 5.14
C ILE A 211 11.13 7.01 6.28
N HIS A 212 11.42 8.30 6.31
CA HIS A 212 12.25 8.87 7.37
C HIS A 212 11.66 8.60 8.77
N THR A 213 12.52 8.29 9.73
CA THR A 213 12.16 8.19 11.15
C THR A 213 11.41 9.43 11.59
N LYS A 214 10.37 9.25 12.38
CA LYS A 214 9.52 10.36 12.85
C LYS A 214 10.29 11.28 13.78
N GLN A 215 10.52 12.52 13.33
CA GLN A 215 11.16 13.60 14.07
C GLN A 215 10.31 14.86 13.94
N LYS A 216 9.34 15.02 14.84
CA LYS A 216 8.32 16.07 14.77
C LYS A 216 8.92 17.47 14.68
N GLU A 217 9.93 17.75 15.50
CA GLU A 217 10.57 19.08 15.59
C GLU A 217 11.29 19.48 14.30
N ARG A 218 11.77 18.49 13.53
CA ARG A 218 12.45 18.69 12.25
C ARG A 218 11.52 18.54 11.04
N GLY A 219 10.25 18.17 11.25
CA GLY A 219 9.27 17.95 10.19
C GLY A 219 9.51 16.68 9.36
N TYR A 220 10.22 15.71 9.90
CA TYR A 220 10.45 14.40 9.25
C TYR A 220 9.44 13.36 9.72
N GLY A 221 9.08 12.43 8.83
CA GLY A 221 8.25 11.28 9.11
C GLY A 221 6.81 11.55 9.55
N PRO A 222 6.12 12.66 9.15
CA PRO A 222 4.75 12.91 9.59
C PRO A 222 3.75 11.86 9.09
N GLY A 223 4.06 11.18 7.99
CA GLY A 223 3.29 10.09 7.41
C GLY A 223 3.82 8.69 7.74
N ASN A 224 4.95 8.59 8.44
CA ASN A 224 5.48 7.33 8.95
C ASN A 224 4.61 6.86 10.13
N ARG A 225 3.58 6.06 9.82
CA ARG A 225 2.59 5.57 10.79
C ARG A 225 2.88 4.14 11.22
N ASN A 226 3.77 3.46 10.51
CA ASN A 226 4.12 2.07 10.73
C ASN A 226 5.35 1.88 11.65
N GLY A 227 5.95 2.97 12.12
CA GLY A 227 7.07 2.95 13.05
C GLY A 227 8.41 2.53 12.44
N TYR A 228 8.56 2.60 11.12
CA TYR A 228 9.86 2.36 10.47
C TYR A 228 10.90 3.35 10.98
N SER A 229 12.11 2.84 11.27
CA SER A 229 13.26 3.65 11.68
C SER A 229 14.56 2.98 11.23
N ASN A 230 15.39 3.74 10.52
CA ASN A 230 16.73 3.33 10.12
C ASN A 230 17.60 4.59 9.92
N LEU A 231 18.61 4.77 10.77
CA LEU A 231 19.44 5.97 10.77
C LEU A 231 20.27 6.15 9.49
N GLU A 232 20.69 5.05 8.88
CA GLU A 232 21.42 5.11 7.61
C GLU A 232 20.53 5.63 6.48
N VAL A 233 19.28 5.13 6.42
CA VAL A 233 18.28 5.60 5.45
C VAL A 233 17.91 7.06 5.72
N ASP A 234 17.77 7.46 6.98
CA ASP A 234 17.50 8.84 7.36
C ASP A 234 18.60 9.78 6.86
N THR A 235 19.86 9.42 7.07
CA THR A 235 21.03 10.17 6.58
C THR A 235 21.00 10.31 5.05
N LEU A 236 20.77 9.21 4.33
CA LEU A 236 20.70 9.24 2.86
C LEU A 236 19.57 10.15 2.34
N ILE A 237 18.44 10.19 3.04
CA ILE A 237 17.32 11.08 2.70
C ILE A 237 17.71 12.55 2.95
N GLU A 238 18.35 12.84 4.09
CA GLU A 238 18.79 14.19 4.44
C GLU A 238 19.86 14.72 3.48
N ASP A 239 20.87 13.91 3.17
CA ASP A 239 21.94 14.25 2.23
C ASP A 239 21.41 14.45 0.81
N GLY A 240 20.53 13.57 0.34
CA GLY A 240 19.90 13.70 -0.98
C GLY A 240 19.09 14.99 -1.12
N ARG A 241 18.45 15.45 -0.03
CA ARG A 241 17.73 16.73 -0.02
C ARG A 241 18.65 17.94 -0.02
N ALA A 242 19.81 17.84 0.59
CA ALA A 242 20.79 18.93 0.62
C ALA A 242 21.46 19.18 -0.75
N LEU A 243 21.35 18.21 -1.67
CA LEU A 243 21.88 18.31 -3.03
C LEU A 243 20.88 18.88 -4.05
N MET A 244 19.64 19.12 -3.66
CA MET A 244 18.58 19.69 -4.50
C MET A 244 18.38 21.16 -4.24
#